data_5926794fc314341de27df1ad35225e86
#
_entry.id   5926794fc314341de27df1ad35225e86
#
_cell.length_a   1.000
_cell.length_b   1.000
_cell.length_c   1.000
_cell.angle_alpha   90.00
_cell.angle_beta   90.00
_cell.angle_gamma   90.00
#
_symmetry.space_group_name_H-M   'P 1'
#
loop_
_entity.id
_entity.type
_entity.pdbx_description
1 polymer ?
#
loop_
_entity_poly.entity_id
_entity_poly.type
_entity_poly.pdbx_seq_one_letter_code
_entity_poly.pdbx_strand_id
1 'polypeptide(L)'
;MYKRQHHDSLPESERLIALIDSGYFVPHWPKPFGRGAGAVEQLVIDEELGDVEQPDLGIGTWVVLTLAQHGTPDQIERWIRPSLTGAQRWCQLFSEPNAGSDAAAITTRGTRVDGGWLVNGQKVWTSDAHNSNRGLATVRTDPDAAKHAGVTMMAIDMKAKGVEVRPLRELTGENMFNEVFFDDVFVPDEDVVGQVNQGWAVA
;
A
#
# COMPACT_ATOMS: atom_id res chain seq x y z
N MET A 1 -27.53 -2.11 11.65
CA MET A 1 -26.63 -3.29 11.69
C MET A 1 -26.67 -3.95 10.32
N TYR A 2 -25.53 -4.13 9.64
CA TYR A 2 -25.45 -4.87 8.39
C TYR A 2 -25.72 -6.35 8.70
N LYS A 3 -26.66 -6.96 8.01
CA LYS A 3 -27.03 -8.37 8.19
C LYS A 3 -26.78 -9.11 6.88
N ARG A 4 -26.41 -10.40 6.95
CA ARG A 4 -26.25 -11.26 5.79
C ARG A 4 -27.47 -11.20 4.86
N GLN A 5 -28.68 -11.27 5.41
CA GLN A 5 -29.93 -11.16 4.63
C GLN A 5 -30.02 -9.84 3.84
N HIS A 6 -29.52 -8.73 4.40
CA HIS A 6 -29.50 -7.46 3.69
C HIS A 6 -28.49 -7.52 2.51
N HIS A 7 -27.30 -8.06 2.75
CA HIS A 7 -26.29 -8.26 1.69
C HIS A 7 -26.88 -9.08 0.53
N ASP A 8 -27.50 -10.22 0.82
CA ASP A 8 -28.04 -11.14 -0.18
C ASP A 8 -29.23 -10.54 -0.96
N SER A 9 -29.93 -9.58 -0.38
CA SER A 9 -31.04 -8.86 -1.02
C SER A 9 -30.60 -7.77 -2.00
N LEU A 10 -29.32 -7.35 -1.95
CA LEU A 10 -28.79 -6.33 -2.84
C LEU A 10 -28.44 -6.90 -4.24
N PRO A 11 -28.54 -6.08 -5.31
CA PRO A 11 -27.94 -6.41 -6.58
C PRO A 11 -26.45 -6.73 -6.44
N GLU A 12 -25.93 -7.68 -7.19
CA GLU A 12 -24.51 -8.10 -7.12
C GLU A 12 -23.55 -6.91 -7.25
N SER A 13 -23.84 -5.99 -8.16
CA SER A 13 -23.04 -4.76 -8.36
C SER A 13 -22.97 -3.81 -7.17
N GLU A 14 -23.88 -3.93 -6.20
CA GLU A 14 -23.95 -3.06 -5.02
C GLU A 14 -23.40 -3.72 -3.75
N ARG A 15 -23.26 -5.05 -3.75
CA ARG A 15 -22.88 -5.83 -2.56
C ARG A 15 -21.53 -5.43 -1.99
N LEU A 16 -20.50 -5.34 -2.83
CA LEU A 16 -19.16 -4.97 -2.40
C LEU A 16 -19.14 -3.57 -1.79
N ILE A 17 -19.79 -2.61 -2.44
CA ILE A 17 -19.87 -1.23 -1.94
C ILE A 17 -20.58 -1.18 -0.59
N ALA A 18 -21.69 -1.87 -0.44
CA ALA A 18 -22.42 -1.95 0.81
C ALA A 18 -21.59 -2.59 1.94
N LEU A 19 -20.81 -3.63 1.60
CA LEU A 19 -19.90 -4.29 2.54
C LEU A 19 -18.80 -3.32 3.01
N ILE A 20 -18.18 -2.57 2.09
CA ILE A 20 -17.17 -1.54 2.39
C ILE A 20 -17.79 -0.43 3.25
N ASP A 21 -18.90 0.14 2.82
CA ASP A 21 -19.55 1.28 3.51
C ASP A 21 -20.06 0.92 4.91
N SER A 22 -20.38 -0.35 5.14
CA SER A 22 -20.77 -0.85 6.47
C SER A 22 -19.58 -1.12 7.40
N GLY A 23 -18.34 -1.10 6.88
CA GLY A 23 -17.11 -1.41 7.59
C GLY A 23 -16.89 -2.90 7.89
N TYR A 24 -17.65 -3.79 7.25
CA TYR A 24 -17.50 -5.24 7.41
C TYR A 24 -16.49 -5.87 6.45
N PHE A 25 -16.04 -5.12 5.44
CA PHE A 25 -14.99 -5.57 4.52
C PHE A 25 -13.62 -5.72 5.22
N VAL A 26 -13.27 -4.74 6.07
CA VAL A 26 -12.05 -4.75 6.90
C VAL A 26 -12.42 -4.47 8.36
N PRO A 27 -13.13 -5.39 9.03
CA PRO A 27 -13.82 -5.09 10.29
C PRO A 27 -12.88 -4.68 11.43
N HIS A 28 -11.63 -5.16 11.43
CA HIS A 28 -10.62 -4.82 12.43
C HIS A 28 -10.01 -3.43 12.25
N TRP A 29 -10.18 -2.80 11.08
CA TRP A 29 -9.67 -1.44 10.89
C TRP A 29 -10.44 -0.42 11.71
N PRO A 30 -9.81 0.73 12.04
CA PRO A 30 -10.51 1.82 12.71
C PRO A 30 -11.59 2.43 11.80
N LYS A 31 -12.54 3.13 12.42
CA LYS A 31 -13.50 3.95 11.66
C LYS A 31 -12.75 5.07 10.91
N PRO A 32 -13.26 5.50 9.73
CA PRO A 32 -14.57 5.16 9.16
C PRO A 32 -14.58 3.87 8.31
N PHE A 33 -13.43 3.29 7.98
CA PHE A 33 -13.31 2.19 7.00
C PHE A 33 -13.66 0.83 7.58
N GLY A 34 -13.35 0.60 8.85
CA GLY A 34 -13.68 -0.60 9.58
C GLY A 34 -14.58 -0.29 10.78
N ARG A 35 -14.65 -1.24 11.70
CA ARG A 35 -15.51 -1.18 12.89
C ARG A 35 -14.68 -1.12 14.18
N GLY A 36 -13.36 -1.32 14.11
CA GLY A 36 -12.51 -1.55 15.27
C GLY A 36 -12.82 -2.90 15.95
N ALA A 37 -13.25 -3.88 15.17
CA ALA A 37 -13.66 -5.19 15.67
C ALA A 37 -12.53 -5.90 16.40
N GLY A 38 -12.82 -6.39 17.61
CA GLY A 38 -11.92 -7.26 18.35
C GLY A 38 -11.88 -8.68 17.75
N ALA A 39 -10.94 -9.51 18.21
CA ALA A 39 -10.71 -10.84 17.64
C ALA A 39 -11.95 -11.74 17.62
N VAL A 40 -12.76 -11.73 18.70
CA VAL A 40 -13.98 -12.54 18.77
C VAL A 40 -15.05 -12.03 17.80
N GLU A 41 -15.22 -10.69 17.70
CA GLU A 41 -16.16 -10.09 16.76
C GLU A 41 -15.76 -10.39 15.32
N GLN A 42 -14.46 -10.36 15.02
CA GLN A 42 -13.93 -10.70 13.70
C GLN A 42 -14.22 -12.16 13.33
N LEU A 43 -14.01 -13.12 14.24
CA LEU A 43 -14.36 -14.53 13.99
C LEU A 43 -15.83 -14.72 13.65
N VAL A 44 -16.74 -14.02 14.35
CA VAL A 44 -18.18 -14.09 14.06
C VAL A 44 -18.49 -13.47 12.68
N ILE A 45 -17.81 -12.37 12.31
CA ILE A 45 -17.98 -11.74 11.01
C ILE A 45 -17.48 -12.66 9.90
N ASP A 46 -16.33 -13.30 10.10
CA ASP A 46 -15.75 -14.25 9.13
C ASP A 46 -16.62 -15.49 8.96
N GLU A 47 -17.27 -15.99 10.03
CA GLU A 47 -18.23 -17.08 9.96
C GLU A 47 -19.47 -16.71 9.14
N GLU A 48 -19.99 -15.49 9.34
CA GLU A 48 -21.21 -15.02 8.68
C GLU A 48 -20.99 -14.56 7.22
N LEU A 49 -19.79 -14.08 6.88
CA LEU A 49 -19.49 -13.45 5.60
C LEU A 49 -18.34 -14.15 4.84
N GLY A 50 -17.79 -15.26 5.34
CA GLY A 50 -16.59 -15.87 4.78
C GLY A 50 -16.77 -16.48 3.38
N ASP A 51 -18.00 -16.71 2.94
CA ASP A 51 -18.36 -17.15 1.59
C ASP A 51 -18.74 -16.00 0.65
N VAL A 52 -18.73 -14.74 1.16
CA VAL A 52 -18.94 -13.56 0.33
C VAL A 52 -17.69 -13.27 -0.45
N GLU A 53 -17.79 -13.23 -1.78
CA GLU A 53 -16.68 -12.91 -2.66
C GLU A 53 -16.19 -11.47 -2.40
N GLN A 54 -14.91 -11.34 -2.12
CA GLN A 54 -14.25 -10.07 -1.82
C GLN A 54 -12.98 -9.94 -2.64
N PRO A 55 -12.58 -8.72 -3.06
CA PRO A 55 -11.29 -8.50 -3.69
C PRO A 55 -10.15 -8.92 -2.76
N ASP A 56 -9.22 -9.70 -3.30
CA ASP A 56 -7.96 -9.97 -2.61
C ASP A 56 -7.05 -8.74 -2.73
N LEU A 57 -6.82 -8.08 -1.61
CA LEU A 57 -5.90 -6.94 -1.53
C LEU A 57 -4.44 -7.38 -1.43
N GLY A 58 -4.18 -8.66 -1.16
CA GLY A 58 -2.84 -9.21 -1.02
C GLY A 58 -1.98 -8.42 -0.04
N ILE A 59 -0.73 -8.16 -0.42
CA ILE A 59 0.20 -7.32 0.36
C ILE A 59 -0.32 -5.89 0.52
N GLY A 60 -1.21 -5.42 -0.35
CA GLY A 60 -1.82 -4.10 -0.28
C GLY A 60 -2.66 -3.87 0.98
N THR A 61 -3.12 -4.91 1.66
CA THR A 61 -3.98 -4.78 2.86
C THR A 61 -3.34 -3.88 3.91
N TRP A 62 -2.09 -4.15 4.29
CA TRP A 62 -1.40 -3.34 5.30
C TRP A 62 -0.96 -1.99 4.74
N VAL A 63 -0.58 -1.90 3.45
CA VAL A 63 -0.24 -0.63 2.80
C VAL A 63 -1.43 0.33 2.88
N VAL A 64 -2.62 -0.13 2.52
CA VAL A 64 -3.84 0.70 2.54
C VAL A 64 -4.22 1.09 3.98
N LEU A 65 -4.01 0.19 4.96
CA LEU A 65 -4.18 0.52 6.38
C LEU A 65 -3.20 1.62 6.83
N THR A 66 -1.92 1.52 6.44
CA THR A 66 -0.92 2.56 6.72
C THR A 66 -1.33 3.90 6.12
N LEU A 67 -1.82 3.92 4.88
CA LEU A 67 -2.34 5.13 4.24
C LEU A 67 -3.55 5.72 4.98
N ALA A 68 -4.45 4.86 5.47
CA ALA A 68 -5.60 5.29 6.26
C ALA A 68 -5.21 5.92 7.61
N GLN A 69 -4.05 5.53 8.17
CA GLN A 69 -3.54 6.03 9.45
C GLN A 69 -2.65 7.27 9.32
N HIS A 70 -1.88 7.37 8.25
CA HIS A 70 -0.82 8.38 8.09
C HIS A 70 -1.03 9.32 6.91
N GLY A 71 -1.98 9.03 6.03
CA GLY A 71 -2.31 9.86 4.87
C GLY A 71 -3.01 11.16 5.26
N THR A 72 -2.87 12.17 4.41
CA THR A 72 -3.70 13.38 4.48
C THR A 72 -5.15 13.06 4.12
N PRO A 73 -6.13 13.92 4.46
CA PRO A 73 -7.52 13.74 4.02
C PRO A 73 -7.66 13.53 2.50
N ASP A 74 -6.90 14.27 1.69
CA ASP A 74 -6.92 14.14 0.23
C ASP A 74 -6.34 12.80 -0.25
N GLN A 75 -5.27 12.32 0.38
CA GLN A 75 -4.69 11.01 0.11
C GLN A 75 -5.65 9.88 0.48
N ILE A 76 -6.30 10.00 1.64
CA ILE A 76 -7.32 9.05 2.10
C ILE A 76 -8.47 8.96 1.10
N GLU A 77 -8.99 10.12 0.66
CA GLU A 77 -10.07 10.19 -0.33
C GLU A 77 -9.65 9.57 -1.68
N ARG A 78 -8.45 9.91 -2.16
CA ARG A 78 -7.93 9.43 -3.46
C ARG A 78 -7.65 7.92 -3.47
N TRP A 79 -7.22 7.32 -2.36
CA TRP A 79 -6.62 5.99 -2.39
C TRP A 79 -7.40 4.91 -1.65
N ILE A 80 -8.06 5.21 -0.52
CA ILE A 80 -8.61 4.12 0.32
C ILE A 80 -9.76 3.41 -0.38
N ARG A 81 -10.78 4.15 -0.82
CA ARG A 81 -11.95 3.53 -1.45
C ARG A 81 -11.62 2.79 -2.75
N PRO A 82 -10.85 3.36 -3.70
CA PRO A 82 -10.41 2.62 -4.88
C PRO A 82 -9.61 1.35 -4.55
N SER A 83 -8.84 1.35 -3.46
CA SER A 83 -8.10 0.17 -3.02
C SER A 83 -9.02 -0.91 -2.49
N LEU A 84 -9.97 -0.57 -1.61
CA LEU A 84 -10.93 -1.53 -1.05
C LEU A 84 -11.84 -2.15 -2.12
N THR A 85 -12.13 -1.42 -3.20
CA THR A 85 -12.89 -1.96 -4.33
C THR A 85 -12.05 -2.81 -5.30
N GLY A 86 -10.73 -2.91 -5.09
CA GLY A 86 -9.81 -3.61 -5.99
C GLY A 86 -9.47 -2.85 -7.27
N ALA A 87 -10.00 -1.62 -7.46
CA ALA A 87 -9.67 -0.77 -8.61
C ALA A 87 -8.23 -0.26 -8.59
N GLN A 88 -7.63 -0.18 -7.40
CA GLN A 88 -6.24 0.22 -7.21
C GLN A 88 -5.51 -0.83 -6.36
N ARG A 89 -4.42 -1.38 -6.91
CA ARG A 89 -3.56 -2.35 -6.23
C ARG A 89 -2.26 -1.71 -5.80
N TRP A 90 -1.79 -2.11 -4.62
CA TRP A 90 -0.57 -1.59 -4.00
C TRP A 90 0.47 -2.69 -3.80
N CYS A 91 1.74 -2.35 -4.01
CA CYS A 91 2.87 -3.16 -3.59
C CYS A 91 3.72 -2.41 -2.55
N GLN A 92 4.56 -3.17 -1.85
CA GLN A 92 5.52 -2.66 -0.86
C GLN A 92 6.91 -2.54 -1.49
N LEU A 93 7.48 -1.33 -1.47
CA LEU A 93 8.77 -1.01 -2.07
C LEU A 93 9.79 -0.67 -0.96
N PHE A 94 10.16 -1.67 -0.16
CA PHE A 94 11.04 -1.47 1.01
C PHE A 94 12.42 -2.05 0.78
N SER A 95 12.52 -3.38 0.62
CA SER A 95 13.79 -4.09 0.52
C SER A 95 14.62 -3.66 -0.69
N GLU A 96 15.94 -3.62 -0.52
CA GLU A 96 16.92 -3.37 -1.57
C GLU A 96 17.94 -4.52 -1.61
N PRO A 97 18.74 -4.67 -2.69
CA PRO A 97 19.73 -5.75 -2.77
C PRO A 97 20.67 -5.83 -1.56
N ASN A 98 21.00 -4.69 -0.95
CA ASN A 98 21.89 -4.59 0.21
C ASN A 98 21.18 -4.20 1.52
N ALA A 99 19.84 -4.11 1.52
CA ALA A 99 19.05 -3.66 2.67
C ALA A 99 17.75 -4.48 2.78
N GLY A 100 17.85 -5.65 3.39
CA GLY A 100 16.72 -6.53 3.72
C GLY A 100 16.39 -6.43 5.21
N SER A 101 16.98 -7.30 6.05
CA SER A 101 16.78 -7.25 7.51
C SER A 101 17.22 -5.91 8.12
N ASP A 102 18.22 -5.26 7.55
CA ASP A 102 18.59 -3.89 7.86
C ASP A 102 17.86 -2.91 6.95
N ALA A 103 16.55 -2.81 7.13
CA ALA A 103 15.67 -1.98 6.32
C ALA A 103 15.99 -0.48 6.38
N ALA A 104 16.70 -0.02 7.42
CA ALA A 104 17.13 1.37 7.54
C ALA A 104 18.40 1.69 6.73
N ALA A 105 19.08 0.69 6.14
CA ALA A 105 20.25 0.88 5.31
C ALA A 105 19.92 1.14 3.82
N ILE A 106 18.68 1.49 3.52
CA ILE A 106 18.23 1.78 2.16
C ILE A 106 19.03 2.91 1.52
N THR A 107 19.28 2.78 0.22
CA THR A 107 20.04 3.70 -0.61
C THR A 107 19.24 4.33 -1.75
N THR A 108 18.03 3.82 -2.03
CA THR A 108 17.09 4.47 -2.96
C THR A 108 16.88 5.90 -2.51
N ARG A 109 17.30 6.85 -3.34
CA ARG A 109 17.42 8.28 -3.00
C ARG A 109 16.33 9.11 -3.64
N GLY A 110 15.77 10.04 -2.86
CA GLY A 110 14.93 11.13 -3.34
C GLY A 110 15.72 12.43 -3.34
N THR A 111 15.82 13.06 -4.51
CA THR A 111 16.42 14.39 -4.66
C THR A 111 15.31 15.41 -4.80
N ARG A 112 15.34 16.46 -3.96
CA ARG A 112 14.36 17.54 -3.99
C ARG A 112 14.43 18.30 -5.31
N VAL A 113 13.25 18.52 -5.92
CA VAL A 113 13.08 19.36 -7.12
C VAL A 113 11.85 20.23 -6.93
N ASP A 114 11.55 21.11 -7.90
CA ASP A 114 10.36 21.94 -7.85
C ASP A 114 9.09 21.07 -7.90
N GLY A 115 8.20 21.24 -6.91
CA GLY A 115 6.93 20.53 -6.79
C GLY A 115 7.02 19.06 -6.36
N GLY A 116 8.22 18.52 -6.06
CA GLY A 116 8.33 17.10 -5.69
C GLY A 116 9.75 16.58 -5.55
N TRP A 117 9.92 15.32 -5.90
CA TRP A 117 11.16 14.55 -5.73
C TRP A 117 11.47 13.74 -6.98
N LEU A 118 12.75 13.64 -7.33
CA LEU A 118 13.25 12.64 -8.28
C LEU A 118 13.79 11.44 -7.50
N VAL A 119 13.20 10.29 -7.72
CA VAL A 119 13.56 9.04 -7.05
C VAL A 119 14.44 8.21 -7.97
N ASN A 120 15.58 7.76 -7.43
CA ASN A 120 16.56 6.91 -8.10
C ASN A 120 16.97 5.75 -7.19
N GLY A 121 17.00 4.54 -7.72
CA GLY A 121 17.40 3.36 -6.96
C GLY A 121 16.77 2.08 -7.44
N GLN A 122 16.82 1.06 -6.57
CA GLN A 122 16.29 -0.27 -6.85
C GLN A 122 15.64 -0.86 -5.61
N LYS A 123 14.48 -1.46 -5.80
CA LYS A 123 13.82 -2.30 -4.80
C LYS A 123 13.81 -3.75 -5.29
N VAL A 124 13.83 -4.70 -4.35
CA VAL A 124 13.84 -6.13 -4.64
C VAL A 124 12.88 -6.88 -3.71
N TRP A 125 12.51 -8.09 -4.10
CA TRP A 125 11.54 -8.93 -3.38
C TRP A 125 10.17 -8.29 -3.23
N THR A 126 9.81 -7.42 -4.19
CA THR A 126 8.52 -6.74 -4.20
C THR A 126 7.44 -7.69 -4.70
N SER A 127 6.56 -8.12 -3.77
CA SER A 127 5.44 -8.99 -4.10
C SER A 127 4.46 -8.28 -5.03
N ASP A 128 4.07 -8.97 -6.11
CA ASP A 128 3.00 -8.56 -7.05
C ASP A 128 3.17 -7.18 -7.69
N ALA A 129 4.40 -6.64 -7.77
CA ALA A 129 4.65 -5.31 -8.32
C ALA A 129 4.22 -5.17 -9.79
N HIS A 130 4.33 -6.26 -10.59
CA HIS A 130 3.94 -6.28 -12.00
C HIS A 130 2.43 -6.11 -12.22
N ASN A 131 1.60 -6.39 -11.20
CA ASN A 131 0.14 -6.21 -11.22
C ASN A 131 -0.32 -4.96 -10.44
N SER A 132 0.61 -4.24 -9.79
CA SER A 132 0.28 -3.10 -8.94
C SER A 132 0.21 -1.79 -9.72
N ASN A 133 -0.73 -0.93 -9.34
CA ASN A 133 -0.86 0.43 -9.88
C ASN A 133 0.02 1.43 -9.11
N ARG A 134 0.16 1.19 -7.80
CA ARG A 134 0.87 2.03 -6.85
C ARG A 134 1.82 1.21 -6.00
N GLY A 135 2.87 1.86 -5.52
CA GLY A 135 3.78 1.27 -4.54
C GLY A 135 4.05 2.22 -3.40
N LEU A 136 4.05 1.71 -2.17
CA LEU A 136 4.48 2.47 -0.99
C LEU A 136 5.97 2.23 -0.77
N ALA A 137 6.78 3.28 -0.93
CA ALA A 137 8.23 3.20 -0.94
C ALA A 137 8.89 3.92 0.24
N THR A 138 9.89 3.29 0.82
CA THR A 138 10.88 3.97 1.66
C THR A 138 11.97 4.58 0.79
N VAL A 139 12.22 5.89 0.93
CA VAL A 139 13.16 6.66 0.12
C VAL A 139 14.09 7.46 1.03
N ARG A 140 15.41 7.42 0.78
CA ARG A 140 16.42 8.21 1.49
C ARG A 140 16.40 9.64 0.95
N THR A 141 15.85 10.58 1.73
CA THR A 141 15.73 12.00 1.36
C THR A 141 16.77 12.89 2.06
N ASP A 142 17.36 12.41 3.15
CA ASP A 142 18.50 13.03 3.81
C ASP A 142 19.59 11.97 4.05
N PRO A 143 20.65 11.94 3.22
CA PRO A 143 21.73 10.97 3.34
C PRO A 143 22.64 11.20 4.54
N ASP A 144 22.67 12.43 5.11
CA ASP A 144 23.55 12.81 6.21
C ASP A 144 22.90 12.57 7.59
N ALA A 145 21.59 12.28 7.59
CA ALA A 145 20.86 12.00 8.80
C ALA A 145 21.21 10.62 9.41
N ALA A 146 20.95 10.46 10.70
CA ALA A 146 21.07 9.18 11.38
C ALA A 146 20.21 8.09 10.69
N LYS A 147 20.64 6.83 10.78
CA LYS A 147 20.16 5.68 10.02
C LYS A 147 18.63 5.59 9.83
N HIS A 148 17.85 5.78 10.89
CA HIS A 148 16.39 5.74 10.87
C HIS A 148 15.74 7.09 10.53
N ALA A 149 16.48 8.18 10.69
CA ALA A 149 16.08 9.50 10.25
C ALA A 149 16.45 9.69 8.77
N GLY A 150 15.89 10.70 8.12
CA GLY A 150 16.20 10.98 6.71
C GLY A 150 15.57 10.01 5.71
N VAL A 151 14.66 9.14 6.16
CA VAL A 151 13.78 8.31 5.32
C VAL A 151 12.44 8.98 5.17
N THR A 152 11.93 9.04 3.97
CA THR A 152 10.58 9.54 3.66
C THR A 152 9.76 8.41 3.04
N MET A 153 8.49 8.33 3.41
CA MET A 153 7.55 7.40 2.79
C MET A 153 6.86 8.07 1.60
N MET A 154 6.86 7.42 0.45
CA MET A 154 6.30 7.98 -0.80
C MET A 154 5.40 6.98 -1.49
N ALA A 155 4.27 7.45 -2.00
CA ALA A 155 3.40 6.69 -2.89
C ALA A 155 3.88 6.87 -4.34
N ILE A 156 4.36 5.82 -4.97
CA ILE A 156 4.89 5.84 -6.33
C ILE A 156 3.84 5.30 -7.31
N ASP A 157 3.62 6.02 -8.42
CA ASP A 157 2.88 5.48 -9.55
C ASP A 157 3.74 4.46 -10.29
N MET A 158 3.33 3.19 -10.26
CA MET A 158 4.09 2.09 -10.86
C MET A 158 4.13 2.15 -12.40
N LYS A 159 3.35 3.06 -13.00
CA LYS A 159 3.34 3.33 -14.45
C LYS A 159 4.03 4.66 -14.80
N ALA A 160 4.60 5.35 -13.82
CA ALA A 160 5.34 6.59 -14.07
C ALA A 160 6.55 6.32 -14.98
N LYS A 161 6.91 7.36 -15.75
CA LYS A 161 8.15 7.32 -16.55
C LYS A 161 9.35 7.09 -15.62
N GLY A 162 10.21 6.17 -15.97
CA GLY A 162 11.41 5.81 -15.19
C GLY A 162 11.20 4.65 -14.22
N VAL A 163 9.96 4.15 -14.05
CA VAL A 163 9.71 2.90 -13.30
C VAL A 163 9.85 1.71 -14.25
N GLU A 164 10.70 0.76 -13.89
CA GLU A 164 10.84 -0.52 -14.58
C GLU A 164 10.62 -1.67 -13.59
N VAL A 165 9.70 -2.57 -13.89
CA VAL A 165 9.39 -3.75 -13.07
C VAL A 165 9.90 -5.00 -13.80
N ARG A 166 10.73 -5.79 -13.12
CA ARG A 166 11.27 -7.06 -13.63
C ARG A 166 10.85 -8.21 -12.73
N PRO A 167 9.96 -9.09 -13.19
CA PRO A 167 9.58 -10.28 -12.44
C PRO A 167 10.79 -11.21 -12.21
N LEU A 168 10.91 -11.74 -10.99
CA LEU A 168 11.91 -12.73 -10.59
C LEU A 168 11.29 -14.14 -10.76
N ARG A 169 11.97 -14.99 -11.51
CA ARG A 169 11.53 -16.38 -11.66
C ARG A 169 11.96 -17.20 -10.45
N GLU A 170 10.99 -17.73 -9.74
CA GLU A 170 11.18 -18.58 -8.58
C GLU A 170 11.45 -20.06 -8.98
N LEU A 171 11.92 -20.87 -8.02
CA LEU A 171 12.13 -22.30 -8.24
C LEU A 171 10.83 -23.05 -8.58
N THR A 172 9.69 -22.57 -8.11
CA THR A 172 8.35 -23.06 -8.43
C THR A 172 7.94 -22.78 -9.88
N GLY A 173 8.65 -21.87 -10.55
CA GLY A 173 8.32 -21.38 -11.89
C GLY A 173 7.37 -20.18 -11.88
N GLU A 174 6.90 -19.75 -10.71
CA GLU A 174 6.08 -18.56 -10.51
C GLU A 174 6.94 -17.28 -10.54
N ASN A 175 6.28 -16.12 -10.58
CA ASN A 175 6.91 -14.80 -10.61
C ASN A 175 6.23 -13.88 -9.58
N MET A 176 6.11 -14.33 -8.34
CA MET A 176 5.47 -13.56 -7.27
C MET A 176 6.28 -12.31 -6.94
N PHE A 177 7.61 -12.44 -6.88
CA PHE A 177 8.50 -11.34 -6.53
C PHE A 177 9.05 -10.60 -7.74
N ASN A 178 9.42 -9.35 -7.53
CA ASN A 178 9.93 -8.48 -8.57
C ASN A 178 11.12 -7.65 -8.09
N GLU A 179 11.99 -7.27 -9.01
CA GLU A 179 12.86 -6.10 -8.91
C GLU A 179 12.11 -4.89 -9.48
N VAL A 180 12.28 -3.75 -8.85
CA VAL A 180 11.72 -2.47 -9.31
C VAL A 180 12.83 -1.44 -9.36
N PHE A 181 13.07 -0.88 -10.54
CA PHE A 181 14.09 0.15 -10.77
C PHE A 181 13.43 1.50 -10.91
N PHE A 182 14.08 2.51 -10.37
CA PHE A 182 13.69 3.92 -10.47
C PHE A 182 14.82 4.70 -11.14
N ASP A 183 14.51 5.36 -12.24
CA ASP A 183 15.42 6.23 -13.01
C ASP A 183 14.73 7.59 -13.21
N ASP A 184 15.11 8.57 -12.38
CA ASP A 184 14.53 9.90 -12.32
C ASP A 184 13.00 9.90 -12.25
N VAL A 185 12.43 9.02 -11.43
CA VAL A 185 10.98 8.93 -11.23
C VAL A 185 10.49 10.13 -10.44
N PHE A 186 9.67 10.96 -11.06
CA PHE A 186 9.08 12.11 -10.38
C PHE A 186 7.93 11.68 -9.45
N VAL A 187 8.04 12.07 -8.18
CA VAL A 187 7.01 11.89 -7.16
C VAL A 187 6.59 13.27 -6.66
N PRO A 188 5.34 13.70 -6.86
CA PRO A 188 4.87 14.99 -6.40
C PRO A 188 4.81 15.07 -4.87
N ASP A 189 4.87 16.28 -4.33
CA ASP A 189 4.81 16.50 -2.87
C ASP A 189 3.54 15.94 -2.24
N GLU A 190 2.44 15.98 -2.95
CA GLU A 190 1.15 15.45 -2.49
C GLU A 190 1.11 13.92 -2.36
N ASP A 191 2.12 13.21 -2.89
CA ASP A 191 2.26 11.76 -2.79
C ASP A 191 3.29 11.34 -1.70
N VAL A 192 3.82 12.29 -0.92
CA VAL A 192 4.57 12.01 0.30
C VAL A 192 3.60 11.63 1.41
N VAL A 193 3.80 10.45 2.02
CA VAL A 193 2.96 9.93 3.10
C VAL A 193 3.60 10.24 4.45
N GLY A 194 2.88 10.94 5.31
CA GLY A 194 3.42 11.47 6.56
C GLY A 194 4.34 12.66 6.33
N GLN A 195 5.40 12.79 7.13
CA GLN A 195 6.34 13.92 7.05
C GLN A 195 7.65 13.53 6.37
N VAL A 196 8.24 14.48 5.63
CA VAL A 196 9.59 14.32 5.06
C VAL A 196 10.60 13.99 6.16
N ASN A 197 11.48 13.05 5.89
CA ASN A 197 12.51 12.54 6.81
C ASN A 197 11.97 11.81 8.06
N GLN A 198 10.67 11.55 8.16
CA GLN A 198 10.04 10.81 9.26
C GLN A 198 9.30 9.54 8.79
N GLY A 199 9.60 9.07 7.58
CA GLY A 199 8.95 7.90 6.99
C GLY A 199 9.19 6.59 7.75
N TRP A 200 10.20 6.53 8.61
CA TRP A 200 10.43 5.36 9.47
C TRP A 200 9.29 5.12 10.48
N ALA A 201 8.63 6.16 10.92
CA ALA A 201 7.47 6.06 11.79
C ALA A 201 6.18 5.64 11.06
N VAL A 202 6.21 5.67 9.74
CA VAL A 202 5.10 5.26 8.85
C VAL A 202 5.26 3.82 8.38
N ALA A 203 6.51 3.28 8.39
CA ALA A 203 6.89 1.95 7.88
C ALA A 203 6.44 0.78 8.78
#